data_58ab539ab75a60696bae04520b3ef4d3
#
_entry.id   58ab539ab75a60696bae04520b3ef4d3
#
_cell.length_a   1.000
_cell.length_b   1.000
_cell.length_c   1.000
_cell.angle_alpha   90.00
_cell.angle_beta   90.00
_cell.angle_gamma   90.00
#
_symmetry.space_group_name_H-M   'P 1'
#
loop_
_entity.id
_entity.type
_entity.pdbx_description
1 polymer ?
#
loop_
_entity_poly.entity_id
_entity_poly.type
_entity_poly.pdbx_seq_one_letter_code
_entity_poly.pdbx_strand_id
1 'polypeptide(L)'
;MIFGSITKLETFTDEFVCFVKVTTSDGHIGWGQTSNYHSDITAQVFHRQVAPWVLGKDASDIGALVTLVEAREHKFPGSYRCRANAGLDTALWDLRGRVEGKPVVELLGGTAKKLRTYASSMRRDISPKDEAERLVKLRDEFGFDAFKWRVGAECGNDIDEWPGRTEEVVPVVSRTRGDGISKLVDCNSGFSPKRAIEVGALLEAEGIGHFEEPCKYWELEETKQVTDALNIDVTGGEQDWDLVTWKRMIDMRAVDVLQPDIMYMGGIWRTLKVVEMAKKAGMPITPHSANLSLVTICTMHLFGAIPNAGKYLEFSIEGFEYYPWQKDLFLGNPFAIEGGKVQIPQGSGWGVEINPAWLAKAKYQVSEI
;
A
#
# COMPACT_ATOMS: atom_id res chain seq x y z
N MET A 1 26.63 -13.18 -1.98
CA MET A 1 27.20 -12.02 -2.69
C MET A 1 27.40 -10.92 -1.65
N ILE A 2 28.56 -10.28 -1.60
CA ILE A 2 28.83 -9.15 -0.70
C ILE A 2 28.48 -7.90 -1.48
N PHE A 3 27.63 -7.01 -0.96
CA PHE A 3 27.23 -5.77 -1.62
C PHE A 3 27.98 -4.55 -1.09
N GLY A 4 28.99 -4.77 -0.26
CA GLY A 4 29.70 -3.74 0.46
C GLY A 4 28.97 -3.21 1.69
N SER A 5 29.64 -2.37 2.46
CA SER A 5 29.03 -1.70 3.61
C SER A 5 28.28 -0.45 3.19
N ILE A 6 27.18 -0.12 3.87
CA ILE A 6 26.46 1.13 3.65
C ILE A 6 27.34 2.30 4.08
N THR A 7 27.72 3.15 3.15
CA THR A 7 28.56 4.32 3.40
C THR A 7 27.79 5.63 3.44
N LYS A 8 26.64 5.67 2.74
CA LYS A 8 25.86 6.89 2.60
C LYS A 8 24.37 6.60 2.48
N LEU A 9 23.59 7.40 3.19
CA LEU A 9 22.14 7.40 3.19
C LEU A 9 21.67 8.82 2.90
N GLU A 10 20.94 8.99 1.81
CA GLU A 10 20.44 10.27 1.33
C GLU A 10 18.92 10.25 1.27
N THR A 11 18.27 11.35 1.66
CA THR A 11 16.84 11.54 1.46
C THR A 11 16.57 12.76 0.60
N PHE A 12 15.56 12.62 -0.25
CA PHE A 12 15.03 13.66 -1.13
C PHE A 12 13.53 13.77 -0.81
N THR A 13 13.10 14.88 -0.21
CA THR A 13 11.82 14.93 0.49
C THR A 13 11.02 16.17 0.15
N ASP A 14 9.73 16.02 -0.02
CA ASP A 14 8.71 17.05 0.15
C ASP A 14 7.73 16.64 1.27
N GLU A 15 6.58 17.28 1.39
CA GLU A 15 5.56 16.95 2.40
C GLU A 15 4.98 15.54 2.19
N PHE A 16 4.87 15.08 0.94
CA PHE A 16 4.14 13.87 0.56
C PHE A 16 5.05 12.70 0.19
N VAL A 17 6.26 12.94 -0.28
CA VAL A 17 7.17 11.90 -0.76
C VAL A 17 8.57 12.09 -0.17
N CYS A 18 9.16 10.99 0.27
CA CYS A 18 10.58 10.94 0.64
C CYS A 18 11.23 9.75 -0.06
N PHE A 19 11.98 10.01 -1.11
CA PHE A 19 12.87 9.01 -1.69
C PHE A 19 14.13 8.85 -0.85
N VAL A 20 14.53 7.59 -0.67
CA VAL A 20 15.75 7.19 0.06
C VAL A 20 16.74 6.62 -0.94
N LYS A 21 17.97 7.08 -0.89
CA LYS A 21 19.07 6.53 -1.68
C LYS A 21 20.12 5.93 -0.74
N VAL A 22 20.43 4.67 -0.96
CA VAL A 22 21.50 3.94 -0.27
C VAL A 22 22.69 3.82 -1.21
N THR A 23 23.88 4.14 -0.70
CA THR A 23 25.15 3.93 -1.40
C THR A 23 26.08 3.06 -0.56
N THR A 24 26.74 2.08 -1.18
CA THR A 24 27.68 1.18 -0.51
C THR A 24 29.13 1.50 -0.84
N SER A 25 30.07 0.91 -0.06
CA SER A 25 31.52 1.04 -0.28
C SER A 25 31.99 0.58 -1.65
N ASP A 26 31.25 -0.34 -2.28
CA ASP A 26 31.55 -0.85 -3.62
C ASP A 26 30.92 0.00 -4.72
N GLY A 27 30.30 1.13 -4.37
CA GLY A 27 29.67 2.07 -5.28
C GLY A 27 28.27 1.66 -5.76
N HIS A 28 27.70 0.60 -5.24
CA HIS A 28 26.33 0.22 -5.58
C HIS A 28 25.30 1.18 -4.99
N ILE A 29 24.22 1.42 -5.73
CA ILE A 29 23.17 2.37 -5.38
C ILE A 29 21.83 1.66 -5.47
N GLY A 30 20.98 1.88 -4.45
CA GLY A 30 19.58 1.49 -4.45
C GLY A 30 18.66 2.64 -4.03
N TRP A 31 17.45 2.64 -4.56
CA TRP A 31 16.43 3.63 -4.30
C TRP A 31 15.20 3.00 -3.64
N GLY A 32 14.70 3.67 -2.62
CA GLY A 32 13.49 3.31 -1.90
C GLY A 32 12.64 4.52 -1.59
N GLN A 33 11.57 4.31 -0.85
CA GLN A 33 10.67 5.36 -0.41
C GLN A 33 10.16 5.06 1.00
N THR A 34 10.04 6.09 1.83
CA THR A 34 9.26 6.01 3.08
C THR A 34 7.77 6.10 2.77
N SER A 35 6.91 6.01 3.79
CA SER A 35 5.48 6.22 3.53
C SER A 35 5.20 7.64 3.03
N ASN A 36 4.12 7.78 2.29
CA ASN A 36 3.56 9.08 1.90
C ASN A 36 2.97 9.82 3.10
N TYR A 37 2.73 11.10 2.95
CA TYR A 37 2.24 12.05 3.96
C TYR A 37 3.17 12.20 5.17
N HIS A 38 3.38 13.42 5.60
CA HIS A 38 4.35 13.75 6.65
C HIS A 38 5.74 13.14 6.37
N SER A 39 6.08 13.06 5.10
CA SER A 39 7.33 12.43 4.64
C SER A 39 8.55 13.19 5.13
N ASP A 40 8.44 14.50 5.32
CA ASP A 40 9.46 15.35 5.94
C ASP A 40 9.74 14.96 7.41
N ILE A 41 8.71 14.62 8.20
CA ILE A 41 8.85 14.09 9.55
C ILE A 41 9.50 12.71 9.50
N THR A 42 9.03 11.84 8.59
CA THR A 42 9.58 10.49 8.42
C THR A 42 11.04 10.52 8.00
N ALA A 43 11.46 11.47 7.17
CA ALA A 43 12.87 11.69 6.82
C ALA A 43 13.72 12.03 8.04
N GLN A 44 13.23 12.86 8.99
CA GLN A 44 13.93 13.12 10.25
C GLN A 44 14.07 11.84 11.09
N VAL A 45 13.00 11.05 11.19
CA VAL A 45 13.05 9.74 11.87
C VAL A 45 14.07 8.82 11.21
N PHE A 46 14.12 8.78 9.87
CA PHE A 46 15.10 8.00 9.12
C PHE A 46 16.54 8.36 9.50
N HIS A 47 16.88 9.63 9.46
CA HIS A 47 18.24 10.08 9.79
C HIS A 47 18.60 9.97 11.27
N ARG A 48 17.61 9.99 12.19
CA ARG A 48 17.82 9.93 13.63
C ARG A 48 17.73 8.53 14.21
N GLN A 49 16.88 7.66 13.65
CA GLN A 49 16.58 6.34 14.22
C GLN A 49 16.99 5.17 13.32
N VAL A 50 17.20 5.38 12.02
CA VAL A 50 17.62 4.31 11.11
C VAL A 50 19.10 4.44 10.76
N ALA A 51 19.51 5.57 10.22
CA ALA A 51 20.85 5.78 9.70
C ALA A 51 21.99 5.45 10.70
N PRO A 52 21.92 5.86 11.98
CA PRO A 52 23.02 5.60 12.94
C PRO A 52 23.32 4.11 13.17
N TRP A 53 22.33 3.23 12.97
CA TRP A 53 22.47 1.81 13.23
C TRP A 53 22.93 1.01 12.03
N VAL A 54 22.72 1.52 10.82
CA VAL A 54 22.98 0.77 9.58
C VAL A 54 24.19 1.27 8.80
N LEU A 55 24.63 2.50 9.02
CA LEU A 55 25.89 2.99 8.45
C LEU A 55 27.05 2.09 8.89
N GLY A 56 27.94 1.74 7.95
CA GLY A 56 29.07 0.83 8.14
C GLY A 56 28.69 -0.66 8.18
N LYS A 57 27.40 -1.02 8.06
CA LYS A 57 26.95 -2.43 8.03
C LYS A 57 26.88 -2.97 6.62
N ASP A 58 27.06 -4.28 6.47
CA ASP A 58 26.89 -4.98 5.20
C ASP A 58 25.44 -4.83 4.69
N ALA A 59 25.30 -4.41 3.44
CA ALA A 59 24.01 -4.18 2.79
C ALA A 59 23.29 -5.47 2.33
N SER A 60 23.93 -6.64 2.45
CA SER A 60 23.42 -7.90 1.86
C SER A 60 22.29 -8.55 2.67
N ASP A 61 22.23 -8.38 3.99
CA ASP A 61 21.22 -8.96 4.85
C ASP A 61 20.18 -7.90 5.28
N ILE A 62 19.18 -7.70 4.40
CA ILE A 62 18.10 -6.75 4.61
C ILE A 62 17.36 -7.03 5.92
N GLY A 63 17.07 -8.30 6.19
CA GLY A 63 16.32 -8.71 7.38
C GLY A 63 17.07 -8.42 8.68
N ALA A 64 18.38 -8.66 8.71
CA ALA A 64 19.21 -8.33 9.86
C ALA A 64 19.26 -6.82 10.12
N LEU A 65 19.37 -6.00 9.07
CA LEU A 65 19.39 -4.54 9.19
C LEU A 65 18.08 -3.97 9.73
N VAL A 66 16.94 -4.40 9.15
CA VAL A 66 15.61 -4.00 9.63
C VAL A 66 15.41 -4.40 11.09
N THR A 67 15.75 -5.63 11.45
CA THR A 67 15.65 -6.15 12.84
C THR A 67 16.59 -5.43 13.79
N LEU A 68 17.79 -5.06 13.35
CA LEU A 68 18.74 -4.28 14.14
C LEU A 68 18.15 -2.92 14.54
N VAL A 69 17.56 -2.19 13.58
CA VAL A 69 16.90 -0.90 13.86
C VAL A 69 15.77 -1.10 14.87
N GLU A 70 14.93 -2.12 14.69
CA GLU A 70 13.85 -2.43 15.63
C GLU A 70 14.36 -2.67 17.05
N ALA A 71 15.43 -3.47 17.20
CA ALA A 71 16.01 -3.78 18.49
C ALA A 71 16.66 -2.56 19.15
N ARG A 72 17.32 -1.70 18.38
CA ARG A 72 17.99 -0.50 18.91
C ARG A 72 17.01 0.60 19.31
N GLU A 73 15.94 0.73 18.54
CA GLU A 73 14.89 1.73 18.75
C GLU A 73 13.68 1.19 19.52
N HIS A 74 13.86 0.15 20.33
CA HIS A 74 12.78 -0.51 21.09
C HIS A 74 12.01 0.41 22.05
N LYS A 75 12.63 1.51 22.49
CA LYS A 75 11.98 2.53 23.36
C LYS A 75 11.08 3.50 22.57
N PHE A 76 11.21 3.52 21.25
CA PHE A 76 10.44 4.38 20.35
C PHE A 76 9.71 3.51 19.30
N PRO A 77 8.88 2.55 19.75
CA PRO A 77 8.09 1.76 18.81
C PRO A 77 7.06 2.64 18.13
N GLY A 78 6.56 2.20 17.00
CA GLY A 78 5.41 2.85 16.38
C GLY A 78 5.55 3.05 14.88
N SER A 79 4.50 3.64 14.31
CA SER A 79 4.32 3.72 12.87
C SER A 79 5.42 4.54 12.18
N TYR A 80 5.85 5.66 12.73
CA TYR A 80 6.90 6.48 12.10
C TYR A 80 8.23 5.76 11.94
N ARG A 81 8.64 4.96 12.94
CA ARG A 81 9.84 4.13 12.80
C ARG A 81 9.68 3.08 11.69
N CYS A 82 8.53 2.43 11.60
CA CYS A 82 8.26 1.46 10.54
C CYS A 82 8.25 2.15 9.18
N ARG A 83 7.58 3.29 9.06
CA ARG A 83 7.55 4.10 7.83
C ARG A 83 8.96 4.54 7.37
N ALA A 84 9.82 4.90 8.31
CA ALA A 84 11.22 5.21 8.03
C ALA A 84 12.02 3.96 7.60
N ASN A 85 11.82 2.83 8.29
CA ASN A 85 12.45 1.55 7.93
C ASN A 85 12.07 1.07 6.52
N ALA A 86 10.85 1.37 6.05
CA ALA A 86 10.44 1.06 4.68
C ALA A 86 11.36 1.71 3.64
N GLY A 87 11.84 2.94 3.92
CA GLY A 87 12.81 3.60 3.05
C GLY A 87 14.12 2.85 2.91
N LEU A 88 14.66 2.31 4.01
CA LEU A 88 15.85 1.47 4.00
C LEU A 88 15.59 0.13 3.29
N ASP A 89 14.56 -0.58 3.70
CA ASP A 89 14.20 -1.91 3.19
C ASP A 89 14.02 -1.87 1.66
N THR A 90 13.18 -0.96 1.18
CA THR A 90 12.88 -0.85 -0.24
C THR A 90 14.09 -0.40 -1.07
N ALA A 91 14.98 0.45 -0.51
CA ALA A 91 16.22 0.81 -1.16
C ALA A 91 17.21 -0.35 -1.26
N LEU A 92 17.26 -1.21 -0.24
CA LEU A 92 18.13 -2.40 -0.26
C LEU A 92 17.62 -3.48 -1.21
N TRP A 93 16.30 -3.64 -1.37
CA TRP A 93 15.72 -4.51 -2.39
C TRP A 93 16.04 -4.03 -3.81
N ASP A 94 15.96 -2.71 -4.06
CA ASP A 94 16.36 -2.12 -5.34
C ASP A 94 17.85 -2.35 -5.61
N LEU A 95 18.70 -2.06 -4.62
CA LEU A 95 20.14 -2.26 -4.70
C LEU A 95 20.47 -3.72 -5.09
N ARG A 96 19.87 -4.67 -4.36
CA ARG A 96 20.05 -6.09 -4.63
C ARG A 96 19.62 -6.46 -6.05
N GLY A 97 18.46 -5.99 -6.49
CA GLY A 97 17.97 -6.22 -7.84
C GLY A 97 18.89 -5.65 -8.92
N ARG A 98 19.42 -4.46 -8.70
CA ARG A 98 20.40 -3.81 -9.62
C ARG A 98 21.69 -4.59 -9.69
N VAL A 99 22.23 -5.04 -8.56
CA VAL A 99 23.47 -5.83 -8.50
C VAL A 99 23.30 -7.22 -9.15
N GLU A 100 22.17 -7.87 -8.93
CA GLU A 100 21.89 -9.19 -9.51
C GLU A 100 21.36 -9.11 -10.97
N GLY A 101 21.07 -7.90 -11.48
CA GLY A 101 20.51 -7.70 -12.81
C GLY A 101 19.07 -8.23 -12.95
N LYS A 102 18.29 -8.24 -11.86
CA LYS A 102 16.94 -8.80 -11.79
C LYS A 102 15.92 -7.82 -11.26
N PRO A 103 14.66 -7.86 -11.74
CA PRO A 103 13.57 -7.15 -11.08
C PRO A 103 13.28 -7.76 -9.70
N VAL A 104 12.84 -6.94 -8.74
CA VAL A 104 12.57 -7.39 -7.36
C VAL A 104 11.57 -8.54 -7.31
N VAL A 105 10.57 -8.56 -8.18
CA VAL A 105 9.60 -9.67 -8.25
C VAL A 105 10.27 -11.03 -8.43
N GLU A 106 11.36 -11.12 -9.21
CA GLU A 106 12.11 -12.36 -9.40
C GLU A 106 12.95 -12.70 -8.17
N LEU A 107 13.50 -11.73 -7.47
CA LEU A 107 14.19 -11.95 -6.19
C LEU A 107 13.25 -12.51 -5.12
N LEU A 108 11.97 -12.15 -5.21
CA LEU A 108 10.90 -12.65 -4.34
C LEU A 108 10.32 -14.00 -4.80
N GLY A 109 10.82 -14.57 -5.89
CA GLY A 109 10.41 -15.88 -6.43
C GLY A 109 9.21 -15.84 -7.39
N GLY A 110 8.78 -14.65 -7.81
CA GLY A 110 7.72 -14.43 -8.77
C GLY A 110 8.22 -14.18 -10.19
N THR A 111 7.37 -13.64 -11.04
CA THR A 111 7.67 -13.26 -12.41
C THR A 111 7.04 -11.94 -12.79
N ALA A 112 7.73 -11.13 -13.59
CA ALA A 112 7.17 -9.87 -14.09
C ALA A 112 6.06 -10.15 -15.12
N LYS A 113 4.81 -9.90 -14.73
CA LYS A 113 3.58 -10.16 -15.50
C LYS A 113 2.62 -8.97 -15.43
N LYS A 114 1.59 -8.98 -16.27
CA LYS A 114 0.45 -8.06 -16.12
C LYS A 114 -0.43 -8.52 -14.96
N LEU A 115 -0.74 -7.59 -14.05
CA LEU A 115 -1.61 -7.81 -12.89
C LEU A 115 -2.99 -7.22 -13.17
N ARG A 116 -4.07 -7.95 -12.84
CA ARG A 116 -5.42 -7.38 -12.82
C ARG A 116 -5.53 -6.37 -11.68
N THR A 117 -6.18 -5.26 -11.95
CA THR A 117 -6.34 -4.18 -10.98
C THR A 117 -7.81 -3.89 -10.70
N TYR A 118 -8.14 -3.47 -9.49
CA TYR A 118 -9.39 -2.75 -9.29
C TYR A 118 -9.13 -1.23 -9.28
N ALA A 119 -10.03 -0.50 -9.93
CA ALA A 119 -10.02 0.96 -9.94
C ALA A 119 -10.46 1.47 -8.56
N SER A 120 -9.52 2.01 -7.77
CA SER A 120 -9.76 2.49 -6.41
C SER A 120 -10.00 3.99 -6.41
N SER A 121 -11.26 4.40 -6.14
CA SER A 121 -11.63 5.80 -5.90
C SER A 121 -11.32 6.19 -4.45
N MET A 122 -10.72 7.38 -4.29
CA MET A 122 -10.44 7.98 -2.98
C MET A 122 -11.50 9.02 -2.59
N ARG A 123 -12.45 9.31 -3.47
CA ARG A 123 -13.34 10.47 -3.33
C ARG A 123 -14.59 10.18 -2.51
N ARG A 124 -14.85 11.07 -1.55
CA ARG A 124 -16.11 11.19 -0.83
C ARG A 124 -16.88 12.46 -1.18
N ASP A 125 -16.16 13.48 -1.67
CA ASP A 125 -16.65 14.79 -2.08
C ASP A 125 -17.38 14.80 -3.44
N ILE A 126 -17.56 13.65 -4.07
CA ILE A 126 -18.21 13.48 -5.36
C ILE A 126 -19.66 12.99 -5.19
N SER A 127 -20.58 13.48 -6.03
CA SER A 127 -21.96 12.99 -6.00
C SER A 127 -22.05 11.52 -6.43
N PRO A 128 -23.03 10.74 -5.94
CA PRO A 128 -23.25 9.35 -6.37
C PRO A 128 -23.36 9.19 -7.87
N LYS A 129 -24.05 10.11 -8.54
CA LYS A 129 -24.21 10.11 -10.00
C LYS A 129 -22.89 10.34 -10.72
N ASP A 130 -22.14 11.38 -10.32
CA ASP A 130 -20.87 11.72 -10.98
C ASP A 130 -19.84 10.61 -10.75
N GLU A 131 -19.83 9.98 -9.57
CA GLU A 131 -18.97 8.83 -9.30
C GLU A 131 -19.34 7.65 -10.20
N ALA A 132 -20.62 7.34 -10.35
CA ALA A 132 -21.08 6.28 -11.23
C ALA A 132 -20.65 6.53 -12.69
N GLU A 133 -20.84 7.76 -13.21
CA GLU A 133 -20.45 8.16 -14.57
C GLU A 133 -18.92 8.08 -14.76
N ARG A 134 -18.13 8.57 -13.78
CA ARG A 134 -16.66 8.51 -13.80
C ARG A 134 -16.15 7.08 -13.91
N LEU A 135 -16.70 6.20 -13.12
CA LEU A 135 -16.25 4.81 -13.09
C LEU A 135 -16.71 4.01 -14.34
N VAL A 136 -17.88 4.36 -14.95
CA VAL A 136 -18.28 3.81 -16.25
C VAL A 136 -17.29 4.25 -17.34
N LYS A 137 -16.91 5.53 -17.37
CA LYS A 137 -15.92 6.04 -18.30
C LYS A 137 -14.58 5.30 -18.19
N LEU A 138 -14.09 5.08 -16.96
CA LEU A 138 -12.84 4.34 -16.72
C LEU A 138 -12.94 2.87 -17.18
N ARG A 139 -14.10 2.22 -16.98
CA ARG A 139 -14.35 0.89 -17.54
C ARG A 139 -14.19 0.88 -19.06
N ASP A 140 -14.85 1.81 -19.72
CA ASP A 140 -14.93 1.85 -21.20
C ASP A 140 -13.58 2.26 -21.81
N GLU A 141 -12.82 3.12 -21.15
CA GLU A 141 -11.53 3.62 -21.63
C GLU A 141 -10.37 2.67 -21.32
N PHE A 142 -10.30 2.14 -20.11
CA PHE A 142 -9.15 1.35 -19.63
C PHE A 142 -9.43 -0.14 -19.42
N GLY A 143 -10.70 -0.57 -19.52
CA GLY A 143 -11.09 -1.97 -19.40
C GLY A 143 -11.09 -2.52 -17.97
N PHE A 144 -11.24 -1.67 -16.95
CA PHE A 144 -11.40 -2.14 -15.58
C PHE A 144 -12.66 -3.00 -15.43
N ASP A 145 -12.54 -4.11 -14.71
CA ASP A 145 -13.63 -5.03 -14.38
C ASP A 145 -13.84 -5.20 -12.86
N ALA A 146 -13.21 -4.33 -12.08
CA ALA A 146 -13.37 -4.24 -10.63
C ALA A 146 -13.21 -2.78 -10.17
N PHE A 147 -14.03 -2.37 -9.21
CA PHE A 147 -14.07 -0.99 -8.74
C PHE A 147 -14.32 -0.92 -7.25
N LYS A 148 -13.60 -0.03 -6.57
CA LYS A 148 -13.80 0.34 -5.17
C LYS A 148 -14.21 1.81 -5.07
N TRP A 149 -15.21 2.10 -4.25
CA TRP A 149 -15.64 3.46 -3.92
C TRP A 149 -15.89 3.62 -2.43
N ARG A 150 -16.02 4.87 -1.98
CA ARG A 150 -16.08 5.20 -0.56
C ARG A 150 -17.51 5.34 -0.07
N VAL A 151 -17.74 4.85 1.17
CA VAL A 151 -18.97 5.07 1.97
C VAL A 151 -18.60 5.65 3.34
N GLY A 152 -19.57 6.20 4.05
CA GLY A 152 -19.34 6.85 5.33
C GLY A 152 -18.39 8.05 5.23
N ALA A 153 -18.15 8.73 6.35
CA ALA A 153 -17.03 9.64 6.50
C ALA A 153 -15.83 8.90 7.12
N GLU A 154 -14.62 9.27 6.77
CA GLU A 154 -13.39 8.68 7.32
C GLU A 154 -13.36 8.86 8.85
N CYS A 155 -13.20 7.74 9.58
CA CYS A 155 -13.30 7.71 11.05
C CYS A 155 -14.56 8.40 11.62
N GLY A 156 -15.67 8.38 10.86
CA GLY A 156 -16.83 9.26 11.05
C GLY A 156 -17.75 8.94 12.21
N ASN A 157 -17.56 7.83 12.95
CA ASN A 157 -18.43 7.41 14.06
C ASN A 157 -19.93 7.41 13.68
N ASP A 158 -20.28 6.65 12.63
CA ASP A 158 -21.61 6.50 12.04
C ASP A 158 -22.12 7.74 11.26
N ILE A 159 -21.27 8.74 11.08
CA ILE A 159 -21.59 9.93 10.28
C ILE A 159 -21.19 9.66 8.82
N ASP A 160 -22.02 10.12 7.91
CA ASP A 160 -21.74 10.12 6.47
C ASP A 160 -21.09 11.46 6.06
N GLU A 161 -20.45 11.51 4.88
CA GLU A 161 -19.89 12.76 4.31
C GLU A 161 -20.96 13.86 4.20
N TRP A 162 -22.19 13.47 3.82
CA TRP A 162 -23.42 14.21 4.04
C TRP A 162 -24.56 13.22 4.31
N PRO A 163 -25.65 13.65 4.96
CA PRO A 163 -26.72 12.75 5.38
C PRO A 163 -27.30 11.94 4.22
N GLY A 164 -27.26 10.60 4.35
CA GLY A 164 -27.87 9.66 3.40
C GLY A 164 -27.00 9.34 2.19
N ARG A 165 -25.76 9.83 2.12
CA ARG A 165 -24.88 9.56 0.97
C ARG A 165 -24.62 8.06 0.79
N THR A 166 -24.38 7.32 1.85
CA THR A 166 -24.11 5.87 1.78
C THR A 166 -25.27 5.12 1.15
N GLU A 167 -26.50 5.39 1.59
CA GLU A 167 -27.72 4.76 1.07
C GLU A 167 -27.99 5.14 -0.40
N GLU A 168 -27.50 6.28 -0.84
CA GLU A 168 -27.63 6.72 -2.23
C GLU A 168 -26.50 6.17 -3.10
N VAL A 169 -25.23 6.30 -2.70
CA VAL A 169 -24.07 5.93 -3.52
C VAL A 169 -24.01 4.42 -3.79
N VAL A 170 -24.37 3.60 -2.82
CA VAL A 170 -24.30 2.14 -2.93
C VAL A 170 -25.18 1.64 -4.10
N PRO A 171 -26.50 1.88 -4.17
CA PRO A 171 -27.29 1.41 -5.28
C PRO A 171 -26.99 2.15 -6.60
N VAL A 172 -26.75 3.46 -6.58
CA VAL A 172 -26.50 4.24 -7.80
C VAL A 172 -25.25 3.74 -8.50
N VAL A 173 -24.14 3.61 -7.77
CA VAL A 173 -22.87 3.14 -8.34
C VAL A 173 -22.94 1.66 -8.70
N SER A 174 -23.56 0.81 -7.86
CA SER A 174 -23.66 -0.63 -8.11
C SER A 174 -24.43 -0.97 -9.37
N ARG A 175 -25.58 -0.32 -9.62
CA ARG A 175 -26.51 -0.63 -10.73
C ARG A 175 -26.04 -0.13 -12.09
N THR A 176 -25.21 0.90 -12.14
CA THR A 176 -24.72 1.48 -13.40
C THR A 176 -23.61 0.68 -14.08
N ARG A 177 -23.07 -0.39 -13.47
CA ARG A 177 -21.86 -1.04 -13.96
C ARG A 177 -22.06 -2.29 -14.79
N GLY A 178 -23.23 -2.91 -14.73
CA GLY A 178 -23.55 -4.14 -15.47
C GLY A 178 -23.05 -5.42 -14.80
N ASP A 179 -23.34 -6.55 -15.43
CA ASP A 179 -23.01 -7.88 -14.94
C ASP A 179 -21.52 -8.20 -15.09
N GLY A 180 -21.00 -9.05 -14.19
CA GLY A 180 -19.61 -9.52 -14.25
C GLY A 180 -18.55 -8.56 -13.69
N ILE A 181 -18.95 -7.40 -13.19
CA ILE A 181 -18.07 -6.41 -12.56
C ILE A 181 -17.94 -6.72 -11.06
N SER A 182 -16.70 -6.81 -10.56
CA SER A 182 -16.43 -6.92 -9.13
C SER A 182 -16.61 -5.55 -8.46
N LYS A 183 -17.35 -5.53 -7.35
CA LYS A 183 -17.73 -4.32 -6.63
C LYS A 183 -17.17 -4.37 -5.22
N LEU A 184 -16.47 -3.33 -4.84
CA LEU A 184 -15.78 -3.17 -3.56
C LEU A 184 -16.16 -1.83 -2.94
N VAL A 185 -16.27 -1.80 -1.62
CA VAL A 185 -16.59 -0.58 -0.88
C VAL A 185 -15.63 -0.42 0.28
N ASP A 186 -15.23 0.82 0.55
CA ASP A 186 -14.32 1.17 1.63
C ASP A 186 -14.93 2.25 2.52
N CYS A 187 -14.91 2.00 3.83
CA CYS A 187 -15.45 2.89 4.85
C CYS A 187 -14.37 3.67 5.61
N ASN A 188 -13.11 3.27 5.55
CA ASN A 188 -11.99 3.84 6.32
C ASN A 188 -12.35 4.06 7.80
N SER A 189 -12.66 2.97 8.50
CA SER A 189 -12.92 2.97 9.95
C SER A 189 -14.13 3.84 10.39
N GLY A 190 -15.15 3.97 9.53
CA GLY A 190 -16.20 4.97 9.69
C GLY A 190 -17.36 4.57 10.61
N PHE A 191 -17.62 3.27 10.82
CA PHE A 191 -18.86 2.81 11.47
C PHE A 191 -18.65 2.07 12.79
N SER A 192 -19.69 2.11 13.64
CA SER A 192 -19.87 1.15 14.72
C SER A 192 -20.25 -0.24 14.15
N PRO A 193 -20.08 -1.34 14.91
CA PRO A 193 -20.49 -2.68 14.43
C PRO A 193 -21.94 -2.74 13.99
N LYS A 194 -22.84 -2.10 14.73
CA LYS A 194 -24.26 -2.05 14.39
C LYS A 194 -24.50 -1.40 13.03
N ARG A 195 -23.94 -0.21 12.83
CA ARG A 195 -24.08 0.54 11.57
C ARG A 195 -23.42 -0.21 10.41
N ALA A 196 -22.23 -0.78 10.64
CA ALA A 196 -21.50 -1.56 9.65
C ALA A 196 -22.32 -2.79 9.17
N ILE A 197 -23.00 -3.49 10.08
CA ILE A 197 -23.87 -4.63 9.72
C ILE A 197 -25.09 -4.15 8.92
N GLU A 198 -25.71 -3.02 9.28
CA GLU A 198 -26.83 -2.43 8.52
C GLU A 198 -26.38 -2.05 7.09
N VAL A 199 -25.23 -1.39 6.95
CA VAL A 199 -24.65 -1.07 5.63
C VAL A 199 -24.26 -2.33 4.89
N GLY A 200 -23.63 -3.30 5.56
CA GLY A 200 -23.24 -4.59 4.99
C GLY A 200 -24.43 -5.34 4.36
N ALA A 201 -25.58 -5.33 5.02
CA ALA A 201 -26.80 -5.92 4.46
C ALA A 201 -27.26 -5.20 3.17
N LEU A 202 -27.08 -3.87 3.10
CA LEU A 202 -27.33 -3.12 1.86
C LEU A 202 -26.31 -3.50 0.76
N LEU A 203 -25.02 -3.69 1.13
CA LEU A 203 -23.99 -4.13 0.18
C LEU A 203 -24.31 -5.51 -0.39
N GLU A 204 -24.71 -6.46 0.44
CA GLU A 204 -25.13 -7.80 0.02
C GLU A 204 -26.32 -7.74 -0.94
N ALA A 205 -27.34 -6.93 -0.65
CA ALA A 205 -28.52 -6.75 -1.49
C ALA A 205 -28.20 -6.18 -2.88
N GLU A 206 -27.15 -5.36 -2.99
CA GLU A 206 -26.68 -4.77 -4.26
C GLU A 206 -25.56 -5.60 -4.94
N GLY A 207 -25.24 -6.79 -4.42
CA GLY A 207 -24.26 -7.72 -4.98
C GLY A 207 -22.83 -7.21 -4.88
N ILE A 208 -22.50 -6.48 -3.83
CA ILE A 208 -21.15 -6.01 -3.51
C ILE A 208 -20.51 -7.07 -2.62
N GLY A 209 -19.32 -7.53 -3.00
CA GLY A 209 -18.68 -8.68 -2.35
C GLY A 209 -17.52 -8.34 -1.42
N HIS A 210 -17.25 -7.05 -1.15
CA HIS A 210 -16.07 -6.62 -0.39
C HIS A 210 -16.37 -5.34 0.39
N PHE A 211 -16.12 -5.38 1.70
CA PHE A 211 -16.33 -4.27 2.62
C PHE A 211 -15.06 -4.00 3.42
N GLU A 212 -14.34 -2.95 3.06
CA GLU A 212 -13.05 -2.57 3.63
C GLU A 212 -13.22 -1.64 4.82
N GLU A 213 -12.47 -1.91 5.90
CA GLU A 213 -12.41 -1.15 7.15
C GLU A 213 -13.77 -0.66 7.67
N PRO A 214 -14.76 -1.55 7.89
CA PRO A 214 -16.08 -1.13 8.33
C PRO A 214 -16.06 -0.44 9.70
N CYS A 215 -15.24 -0.95 10.64
CA CYS A 215 -15.06 -0.43 11.98
C CYS A 215 -13.68 0.20 12.16
N LYS A 216 -13.46 0.84 13.29
CA LYS A 216 -12.16 1.42 13.64
C LYS A 216 -11.08 0.35 13.58
N TYR A 217 -10.02 0.59 12.81
CA TYR A 217 -8.98 -0.41 12.53
C TYR A 217 -8.34 -0.99 13.80
N TRP A 218 -8.26 -0.21 14.91
CA TRP A 218 -7.71 -0.67 16.18
C TRP A 218 -8.66 -1.49 17.05
N GLU A 219 -9.96 -1.55 16.68
CA GLU A 219 -11.00 -2.30 17.38
C GLU A 219 -11.29 -3.63 16.65
N LEU A 220 -10.32 -4.56 16.72
CA LEU A 220 -10.41 -5.83 15.98
C LEU A 220 -11.62 -6.67 16.35
N GLU A 221 -12.06 -6.62 17.62
CA GLU A 221 -13.26 -7.32 18.09
C GLU A 221 -14.55 -6.74 17.49
N GLU A 222 -14.59 -5.44 17.23
CA GLU A 222 -15.72 -4.81 16.54
C GLU A 222 -15.76 -5.22 15.08
N THR A 223 -14.61 -5.20 14.40
CA THR A 223 -14.48 -5.69 13.02
C THR A 223 -14.88 -7.17 12.92
N LYS A 224 -14.44 -7.99 13.88
CA LYS A 224 -14.82 -9.41 13.97
C LYS A 224 -16.34 -9.63 14.07
N GLN A 225 -17.05 -8.78 14.82
CA GLN A 225 -18.52 -8.86 14.89
C GLN A 225 -19.17 -8.64 13.53
N VAL A 226 -18.63 -7.72 12.73
CA VAL A 226 -19.12 -7.45 11.36
C VAL A 226 -18.81 -8.61 10.44
N THR A 227 -17.58 -9.15 10.49
CA THR A 227 -17.16 -10.32 9.71
C THR A 227 -18.03 -11.53 9.97
N ASP A 228 -18.39 -11.78 11.25
CA ASP A 228 -19.25 -12.91 11.62
C ASP A 228 -20.71 -12.72 11.20
N ALA A 229 -21.16 -11.51 11.00
CA ALA A 229 -22.56 -11.20 10.67
C ALA A 229 -22.83 -11.15 9.16
N LEU A 230 -21.82 -10.95 8.32
CA LEU A 230 -21.97 -10.77 6.88
C LEU A 230 -21.50 -12.00 6.09
N ASN A 231 -22.02 -12.16 4.85
CA ASN A 231 -21.59 -13.19 3.90
C ASN A 231 -20.65 -12.64 2.80
N ILE A 232 -20.29 -11.36 2.86
CA ILE A 232 -19.32 -10.73 1.97
C ILE A 232 -17.96 -10.64 2.68
N ASP A 233 -16.87 -10.53 1.90
CA ASP A 233 -15.53 -10.40 2.47
C ASP A 233 -15.40 -9.08 3.23
N VAL A 234 -15.13 -9.14 4.53
CA VAL A 234 -14.66 -8.00 5.31
C VAL A 234 -13.15 -7.94 5.22
N THR A 235 -12.60 -6.75 4.97
CA THR A 235 -11.18 -6.59 4.69
C THR A 235 -10.58 -5.44 5.48
N GLY A 236 -9.25 -5.44 5.67
CA GLY A 236 -8.59 -4.37 6.41
C GLY A 236 -7.14 -4.68 6.80
N GLY A 237 -6.59 -3.77 7.59
CA GLY A 237 -5.22 -3.85 8.11
C GLY A 237 -4.24 -2.87 7.47
N GLU A 238 -4.68 -1.96 6.60
CA GLU A 238 -3.79 -1.01 5.94
C GLU A 238 -3.02 -0.13 6.94
N GLN A 239 -3.64 0.21 8.07
CA GLN A 239 -3.04 1.06 9.10
C GLN A 239 -2.14 0.29 10.07
N ASP A 240 -2.22 -1.04 10.09
CA ASP A 240 -1.49 -1.86 11.05
C ASP A 240 -0.02 -2.03 10.66
N TRP A 241 0.86 -1.74 11.60
CA TRP A 241 2.31 -1.85 11.45
C TRP A 241 2.93 -2.90 12.39
N ASP A 242 2.21 -3.34 13.41
CA ASP A 242 2.71 -4.26 14.44
C ASP A 242 2.40 -5.73 14.12
N LEU A 243 3.44 -6.57 14.09
CA LEU A 243 3.31 -7.98 13.77
C LEU A 243 2.48 -8.77 14.80
N VAL A 244 2.40 -8.30 16.05
CA VAL A 244 1.56 -8.94 17.07
C VAL A 244 0.08 -8.66 16.79
N THR A 245 -0.24 -7.43 16.39
CA THR A 245 -1.60 -7.07 15.94
C THR A 245 -2.00 -7.88 14.71
N TRP A 246 -1.12 -8.02 13.72
CA TRP A 246 -1.35 -8.88 12.55
C TRP A 246 -1.62 -10.33 12.93
N LYS A 247 -0.81 -10.88 13.85
CA LYS A 247 -1.05 -12.24 14.35
C LYS A 247 -2.42 -12.37 15.02
N ARG A 248 -2.81 -11.41 15.86
CA ARG A 248 -4.12 -11.38 16.52
C ARG A 248 -5.27 -11.30 15.51
N MET A 249 -5.16 -10.39 14.52
CA MET A 249 -6.15 -10.22 13.44
C MET A 249 -6.37 -11.53 12.68
N ILE A 250 -5.29 -12.25 12.34
CA ILE A 250 -5.32 -13.53 11.64
C ILE A 250 -5.88 -14.64 12.53
N ASP A 251 -5.39 -14.77 13.77
CA ASP A 251 -5.80 -15.85 14.69
C ASP A 251 -7.30 -15.80 15.00
N MET A 252 -7.86 -14.61 15.16
CA MET A 252 -9.28 -14.42 15.44
C MET A 252 -10.16 -14.32 14.18
N ARG A 253 -9.54 -14.27 12.99
CA ARG A 253 -10.23 -13.98 11.73
C ARG A 253 -11.08 -12.72 11.83
N ALA A 254 -10.46 -11.63 12.24
CA ALA A 254 -11.15 -10.35 12.31
C ALA A 254 -11.55 -9.83 10.93
N VAL A 255 -10.84 -10.25 9.89
CA VAL A 255 -11.12 -9.97 8.47
C VAL A 255 -10.97 -11.23 7.63
N ASP A 256 -11.52 -11.23 6.42
CA ASP A 256 -11.40 -12.32 5.43
C ASP A 256 -10.20 -12.11 4.48
N VAL A 257 -9.89 -10.86 4.14
CA VAL A 257 -8.76 -10.48 3.27
C VAL A 257 -7.88 -9.47 3.99
N LEU A 258 -6.58 -9.74 4.02
CA LEU A 258 -5.58 -8.90 4.67
C LEU A 258 -5.01 -7.86 3.71
N GLN A 259 -4.88 -6.60 4.14
CA GLN A 259 -4.48 -5.48 3.29
C GLN A 259 -3.25 -4.71 3.83
N PRO A 260 -2.10 -5.36 4.07
CA PRO A 260 -0.93 -4.64 4.57
C PRO A 260 -0.45 -3.57 3.57
N ASP A 261 -0.14 -2.37 4.06
CA ASP A 261 0.62 -1.37 3.32
C ASP A 261 2.12 -1.60 3.54
N ILE A 262 2.89 -1.78 2.48
CA ILE A 262 4.32 -2.09 2.54
C ILE A 262 5.09 -0.98 3.29
N MET A 263 4.73 0.28 3.06
CA MET A 263 5.46 1.41 3.68
C MET A 263 5.09 1.57 5.16
N TYR A 264 3.84 1.26 5.54
CA TYR A 264 3.41 1.32 6.94
C TYR A 264 3.96 0.14 7.74
N MET A 265 4.06 -1.02 7.11
CA MET A 265 4.67 -2.23 7.68
C MET A 265 6.17 -2.08 7.97
N GLY A 266 6.87 -1.19 7.31
CA GLY A 266 8.32 -1.07 7.41
C GLY A 266 9.10 -1.85 6.35
N GLY A 267 8.50 -2.03 5.17
CA GLY A 267 9.10 -2.60 3.99
C GLY A 267 8.65 -4.03 3.66
N ILE A 268 9.23 -4.55 2.61
CA ILE A 268 8.96 -5.90 2.06
C ILE A 268 9.27 -6.99 3.11
N TRP A 269 10.41 -6.89 3.81
CA TRP A 269 10.83 -7.90 4.79
C TRP A 269 9.76 -8.16 5.86
N ARG A 270 9.19 -7.10 6.43
CA ARG A 270 8.16 -7.23 7.46
C ARG A 270 6.82 -7.69 6.86
N THR A 271 6.48 -7.19 5.67
CA THR A 271 5.26 -7.60 4.97
C THR A 271 5.30 -9.09 4.62
N LEU A 272 6.44 -9.65 4.24
CA LEU A 272 6.59 -11.09 4.01
C LEU A 272 6.29 -11.93 5.26
N LYS A 273 6.51 -11.42 6.48
CA LYS A 273 6.11 -12.12 7.70
C LYS A 273 4.58 -12.21 7.83
N VAL A 274 3.87 -11.15 7.45
CA VAL A 274 2.39 -11.17 7.39
C VAL A 274 1.93 -12.14 6.31
N VAL A 275 2.57 -12.13 5.12
CA VAL A 275 2.27 -13.09 4.04
C VAL A 275 2.38 -14.54 4.51
N GLU A 276 3.43 -14.88 5.24
CA GLU A 276 3.64 -16.24 5.77
C GLU A 276 2.60 -16.62 6.85
N MET A 277 2.22 -15.69 7.72
CA MET A 277 1.16 -15.92 8.72
C MET A 277 -0.19 -16.14 8.01
N ALA A 278 -0.54 -15.28 7.06
CA ALA A 278 -1.76 -15.38 6.26
C ALA A 278 -1.83 -16.69 5.45
N LYS A 279 -0.73 -17.06 4.80
CA LYS A 279 -0.64 -18.32 4.05
C LYS A 279 -0.91 -19.54 4.92
N LYS A 280 -0.33 -19.60 6.14
CA LYS A 280 -0.57 -20.68 7.10
C LYS A 280 -2.02 -20.74 7.56
N ALA A 281 -2.70 -19.59 7.64
CA ALA A 281 -4.11 -19.48 8.00
C ALA A 281 -5.07 -19.67 6.80
N GLY A 282 -4.55 -19.85 5.58
CA GLY A 282 -5.34 -19.97 4.36
C GLY A 282 -6.07 -18.67 3.98
N MET A 283 -5.50 -17.51 4.33
CA MET A 283 -6.09 -16.20 4.06
C MET A 283 -5.43 -15.50 2.86
N PRO A 284 -6.22 -14.87 1.98
CA PRO A 284 -5.68 -14.06 0.89
C PRO A 284 -5.14 -12.72 1.38
N ILE A 285 -4.21 -12.16 0.59
CA ILE A 285 -3.65 -10.83 0.80
C ILE A 285 -3.85 -9.97 -0.44
N THR A 286 -4.42 -8.79 -0.25
CA THR A 286 -4.48 -7.70 -1.25
C THR A 286 -3.82 -6.47 -0.63
N PRO A 287 -2.50 -6.26 -0.81
CA PRO A 287 -1.82 -5.15 -0.17
C PRO A 287 -2.41 -3.80 -0.58
N HIS A 288 -2.53 -2.90 0.41
CA HIS A 288 -2.99 -1.53 0.22
C HIS A 288 -2.02 -0.72 -0.65
N SER A 289 -2.56 0.11 -1.54
CA SER A 289 -1.78 0.97 -2.43
C SER A 289 -2.63 2.13 -2.98
N ALA A 290 -2.88 3.14 -2.17
CA ALA A 290 -3.84 4.21 -2.45
C ALA A 290 -3.30 5.36 -3.34
N ASN A 291 -2.05 5.30 -3.82
CA ASN A 291 -1.45 6.38 -4.59
C ASN A 291 -0.39 5.87 -5.58
N LEU A 292 -0.15 6.63 -6.66
CA LEU A 292 0.79 6.26 -7.73
C LEU A 292 2.21 6.78 -7.45
N SER A 293 2.83 6.24 -6.39
CA SER A 293 4.25 6.48 -6.07
C SER A 293 5.03 5.15 -6.05
N LEU A 294 6.23 5.12 -5.46
CA LEU A 294 7.02 3.89 -5.39
C LEU A 294 6.31 2.81 -4.54
N VAL A 295 5.36 3.18 -3.66
CA VAL A 295 4.56 2.20 -2.92
C VAL A 295 3.82 1.26 -3.87
N THR A 296 3.16 1.80 -4.91
CA THR A 296 2.45 0.98 -5.91
C THR A 296 3.41 0.09 -6.69
N ILE A 297 4.59 0.58 -7.06
CA ILE A 297 5.61 -0.24 -7.72
C ILE A 297 6.05 -1.40 -6.81
N CYS A 298 6.39 -1.11 -5.53
CA CYS A 298 6.75 -2.15 -4.56
C CYS A 298 5.62 -3.17 -4.38
N THR A 299 4.38 -2.69 -4.31
CA THR A 299 3.18 -3.52 -4.17
C THR A 299 2.98 -4.42 -5.40
N MET A 300 3.20 -3.92 -6.62
CA MET A 300 3.14 -4.72 -7.84
C MET A 300 4.15 -5.87 -7.82
N HIS A 301 5.40 -5.59 -7.41
CA HIS A 301 6.44 -6.63 -7.30
C HIS A 301 6.10 -7.68 -6.23
N LEU A 302 5.65 -7.25 -5.06
CA LEU A 302 5.24 -8.16 -3.98
C LEU A 302 4.05 -9.02 -4.42
N PHE A 303 2.99 -8.39 -4.94
CA PHE A 303 1.76 -9.06 -5.38
C PHE A 303 2.01 -10.08 -6.49
N GLY A 304 2.97 -9.79 -7.38
CA GLY A 304 3.41 -10.71 -8.44
C GLY A 304 4.15 -11.95 -7.95
N ALA A 305 4.62 -11.95 -6.69
CA ALA A 305 5.47 -13.00 -6.12
C ALA A 305 4.79 -13.83 -5.03
N ILE A 306 3.83 -13.26 -4.28
CA ILE A 306 3.21 -13.98 -3.15
C ILE A 306 2.19 -15.03 -3.62
N PRO A 307 2.17 -16.22 -2.99
CA PRO A 307 1.33 -17.33 -3.44
C PRO A 307 -0.14 -17.19 -3.05
N ASN A 308 -0.45 -16.39 -2.05
CA ASN A 308 -1.80 -16.11 -1.54
C ASN A 308 -2.29 -14.70 -1.89
N ALA A 309 -1.79 -14.14 -3.02
CA ALA A 309 -2.31 -12.89 -3.57
C ALA A 309 -3.81 -12.99 -3.86
N GLY A 310 -4.54 -11.93 -3.56
CA GLY A 310 -5.94 -11.78 -3.92
C GLY A 310 -6.15 -11.73 -5.45
N LYS A 311 -7.39 -11.51 -5.86
CA LYS A 311 -7.77 -11.52 -7.29
C LYS A 311 -7.28 -10.29 -8.04
N TYR A 312 -7.22 -9.14 -7.37
CA TYR A 312 -6.90 -7.84 -7.94
C TYR A 312 -5.86 -7.11 -7.09
N LEU A 313 -5.02 -6.35 -7.75
CA LEU A 313 -4.16 -5.34 -7.13
C LEU A 313 -4.95 -4.04 -6.96
N GLU A 314 -4.79 -3.35 -5.84
CA GLU A 314 -5.30 -1.99 -5.68
C GLU A 314 -4.59 -1.02 -6.62
N PHE A 315 -5.38 -0.16 -7.28
CA PHE A 315 -4.86 0.84 -8.19
C PHE A 315 -5.64 2.14 -8.08
N SER A 316 -5.00 3.18 -7.53
CA SER A 316 -5.60 4.50 -7.42
C SER A 316 -5.92 5.07 -8.81
N ILE A 317 -7.14 5.59 -8.96
CA ILE A 317 -7.60 6.25 -10.18
C ILE A 317 -7.61 7.77 -10.06
N GLU A 318 -7.03 8.29 -9.00
CA GLU A 318 -6.98 9.74 -8.80
C GLU A 318 -5.89 10.37 -9.64
N GLY A 319 -6.27 11.43 -10.36
CA GLY A 319 -5.37 12.20 -11.18
C GLY A 319 -4.58 13.27 -10.41
N PHE A 320 -3.81 14.06 -11.15
CA PHE A 320 -2.98 15.13 -10.56
C PHE A 320 -3.78 16.31 -10.01
N GLU A 321 -5.05 16.43 -10.32
CA GLU A 321 -5.97 17.40 -9.71
C GLU A 321 -6.31 17.05 -8.27
N TYR A 322 -6.31 15.75 -7.93
CA TYR A 322 -6.55 15.25 -6.58
C TYR A 322 -5.24 15.03 -5.81
N TYR A 323 -4.24 14.45 -6.49
CA TYR A 323 -2.90 14.20 -5.96
C TYR A 323 -1.81 14.93 -6.76
N PRO A 324 -1.69 16.26 -6.68
CA PRO A 324 -0.73 17.03 -7.48
C PRO A 324 0.74 16.65 -7.21
N TRP A 325 1.03 16.12 -6.04
CA TRP A 325 2.37 15.66 -5.64
C TRP A 325 2.83 14.38 -6.38
N GLN A 326 1.93 13.61 -6.98
CA GLN A 326 2.29 12.43 -7.78
C GLN A 326 2.92 12.79 -9.15
N LYS A 327 2.75 14.05 -9.55
CA LYS A 327 3.23 14.51 -10.86
C LYS A 327 4.76 14.45 -10.94
N ASP A 328 5.24 13.91 -12.06
CA ASP A 328 6.66 13.90 -12.41
C ASP A 328 7.59 13.16 -11.42
N LEU A 329 7.08 12.20 -10.65
CA LEU A 329 7.90 11.37 -9.74
C LEU A 329 8.89 10.46 -10.49
N PHE A 330 8.48 9.94 -11.66
CA PHE A 330 9.27 8.98 -12.45
C PHE A 330 9.48 9.48 -13.88
N LEU A 331 10.52 8.97 -14.53
CA LEU A 331 10.65 9.07 -15.98
C LEU A 331 9.72 8.00 -16.63
N GLY A 332 9.02 8.41 -17.68
CA GLY A 332 8.02 7.56 -18.32
C GLY A 332 6.73 7.39 -17.53
N ASN A 333 5.95 6.36 -17.87
CA ASN A 333 4.69 6.04 -17.18
C ASN A 333 4.67 4.57 -16.73
N PRO A 334 5.11 4.26 -15.50
CA PRO A 334 5.08 2.89 -15.00
C PRO A 334 3.68 2.40 -14.61
N PHE A 335 2.68 3.28 -14.65
CA PHE A 335 1.30 3.04 -14.21
C PHE A 335 0.30 2.94 -15.38
N ALA A 336 0.77 2.66 -16.59
CA ALA A 336 -0.11 2.52 -17.74
C ALA A 336 -1.05 1.31 -17.57
N ILE A 337 -2.37 1.56 -17.67
CA ILE A 337 -3.41 0.53 -17.64
C ILE A 337 -3.81 0.14 -19.05
N GLU A 338 -3.87 -1.16 -19.30
CA GLU A 338 -4.33 -1.74 -20.55
C GLU A 338 -5.22 -2.96 -20.27
N GLY A 339 -6.49 -2.87 -20.65
CA GLY A 339 -7.48 -3.92 -20.40
C GLY A 339 -7.62 -4.26 -18.90
N GLY A 340 -7.68 -3.25 -18.04
CA GLY A 340 -7.81 -3.38 -16.59
C GLY A 340 -6.58 -3.99 -15.90
N LYS A 341 -5.41 -3.93 -16.54
CA LYS A 341 -4.18 -4.52 -16.02
C LYS A 341 -3.02 -3.54 -16.06
N VAL A 342 -2.12 -3.65 -15.09
CA VAL A 342 -0.84 -2.95 -15.03
C VAL A 342 0.32 -3.92 -15.21
N GLN A 343 1.36 -3.52 -15.92
CA GLN A 343 2.57 -4.33 -16.11
C GLN A 343 3.55 -4.11 -14.96
N ILE A 344 3.98 -5.18 -14.28
CA ILE A 344 5.12 -5.10 -13.34
C ILE A 344 6.35 -4.64 -14.12
N PRO A 345 7.06 -3.58 -13.70
CA PRO A 345 8.29 -3.14 -14.37
C PRO A 345 9.33 -4.26 -14.46
N GLN A 346 10.00 -4.38 -15.61
CA GLN A 346 10.88 -5.50 -15.91
C GLN A 346 12.39 -5.18 -15.78
N GLY A 347 12.72 -3.90 -15.53
CA GLY A 347 14.10 -3.48 -15.28
C GLY A 347 14.65 -4.03 -13.96
N SER A 348 15.97 -4.03 -13.81
CA SER A 348 16.62 -4.43 -12.56
C SER A 348 16.21 -3.52 -11.39
N GLY A 349 16.14 -4.09 -10.18
CA GLY A 349 15.60 -3.41 -9.02
C GLY A 349 14.08 -3.22 -9.14
N TRP A 350 13.58 -2.03 -8.86
CA TRP A 350 12.15 -1.70 -9.06
C TRP A 350 11.78 -1.50 -10.53
N GLY A 351 12.76 -1.43 -11.44
CA GLY A 351 12.53 -1.28 -12.87
C GLY A 351 11.99 0.09 -13.29
N VAL A 352 12.13 1.09 -12.43
CA VAL A 352 11.73 2.48 -12.67
C VAL A 352 12.89 3.44 -12.42
N GLU A 353 12.82 4.62 -13.00
CA GLU A 353 13.80 5.69 -12.79
C GLU A 353 13.10 6.90 -12.16
N ILE A 354 13.59 7.35 -10.99
CA ILE A 354 13.09 8.54 -10.33
C ILE A 354 13.52 9.76 -11.16
N ASN A 355 12.59 10.69 -11.36
CA ASN A 355 12.84 11.86 -12.18
C ASN A 355 13.90 12.80 -11.55
N PRO A 356 15.05 13.03 -12.20
CA PRO A 356 16.09 13.91 -11.67
C PRO A 356 15.60 15.35 -11.45
N ALA A 357 14.64 15.81 -12.23
CA ALA A 357 14.07 17.14 -12.08
C ALA A 357 13.22 17.27 -10.81
N TRP A 358 12.59 16.18 -10.36
CA TRP A 358 11.92 16.13 -9.07
C TRP A 358 12.93 16.12 -7.92
N LEU A 359 13.95 15.26 -8.00
CA LEU A 359 15.04 15.20 -6.99
C LEU A 359 15.74 16.54 -6.78
N ALA A 360 15.95 17.31 -7.85
CA ALA A 360 16.61 18.61 -7.78
C ALA A 360 15.81 19.68 -7.01
N LYS A 361 14.50 19.49 -6.84
CA LYS A 361 13.60 20.42 -6.12
C LYS A 361 13.34 19.96 -4.67
N ALA A 362 13.59 18.70 -4.38
CA ALA A 362 13.33 18.11 -3.08
C ALA A 362 14.31 18.64 -2.02
N LYS A 363 13.85 18.65 -0.76
CA LYS A 363 14.72 18.92 0.39
C LYS A 363 15.71 17.76 0.53
N TYR A 364 16.99 18.05 0.41
CA TYR A 364 18.07 17.08 0.51
C TYR A 364 18.59 16.99 1.95
N GLN A 365 18.80 15.74 2.43
CA GLN A 365 19.49 15.46 3.69
C GLN A 365 20.36 14.22 3.53
N VAL A 366 21.47 14.16 4.27
CA VAL A 366 22.45 13.06 4.18
C VAL A 366 22.95 12.63 5.56
N SER A 367 23.19 11.32 5.71
CA SER A 367 23.99 10.71 6.78
C SER A 367 25.05 9.82 6.13
N GLU A 368 26.31 9.99 6.50
CA GLU A 368 27.45 9.28 5.91
C GLU A 368 28.57 9.04 6.93
N ILE A 369 29.49 8.09 6.63
CA ILE A 369 30.70 7.77 7.40
C ILE A 369 31.96 8.20 6.65
#